data_9ccd77ad7af1afb085bd75555401dfce
#
_entry.id   9ccd77ad7af1afb085bd75555401dfce
#
_cell.length_a   1.000
_cell.length_b   1.000
_cell.length_c   1.000
_cell.angle_alpha   90.00
_cell.angle_beta   90.00
_cell.angle_gamma   90.00
#
_symmetry.space_group_name_H-M   'P 1'
#
loop_
_entity.id
_entity.type
_entity.pdbx_description
1 polymer ?
#
loop_
_entity_poly.entity_id
_entity_poly.type
_entity_poly.pdbx_seq_one_letter_code
_entity_poly.pdbx_strand_id
1 'polypeptide(L)'
;LIALLALTSFAQLDFNNYTTLLSSGPIPEDFTKRTYEKLEEDLEENFTDMSSGEKEKFYTNTNYMVDALMHSGSVIYGDPITEYVEEVAKKLLVKDKKLFRELRFYTIKSNATNAFSTEQGIVFVTTGLLSQITSEAQLAYVLAHEIAHYQKEHVLESYSYQRENRSASIEQMSVHSKDNELEADEMGLEMYARAGYSKEEV
;
A
#
# COMPACT_ATOMS: atom_id res chain seq x y z
N LEU A 1 9.60 33.26 -42.84
CA LEU A 1 10.06 32.93 -41.48
C LEU A 1 8.86 32.96 -40.54
N ILE A 2 8.24 31.82 -40.30
CA ILE A 2 7.08 31.69 -39.36
C ILE A 2 7.66 31.29 -38.03
N ALA A 3 7.62 32.21 -37.06
CA ALA A 3 7.99 31.91 -35.68
C ALA A 3 6.84 31.16 -35.04
N LEU A 4 7.06 29.88 -34.71
CA LEU A 4 6.16 29.05 -33.95
C LEU A 4 6.33 29.44 -32.45
N LEU A 5 5.43 30.27 -31.93
CA LEU A 5 5.33 30.55 -30.50
C LEU A 5 4.71 29.31 -29.82
N ALA A 6 5.56 28.53 -29.19
CA ALA A 6 5.12 27.48 -28.27
C ALA A 6 4.54 28.19 -27.02
N LEU A 7 3.22 28.25 -26.94
CA LEU A 7 2.50 28.62 -25.71
C LEU A 7 2.65 27.45 -24.72
N THR A 8 3.65 27.52 -23.85
CA THR A 8 3.66 26.70 -22.64
C THR A 8 2.59 27.28 -21.71
N SER A 9 1.40 26.70 -21.72
CA SER A 9 0.41 26.98 -20.68
C SER A 9 0.92 26.37 -19.38
N PHE A 10 1.60 27.15 -18.58
CA PHE A 10 1.73 26.81 -17.17
C PHE A 10 0.32 26.87 -16.60
N ALA A 11 -0.23 25.72 -16.19
CA ALA A 11 -1.41 25.70 -15.36
C ALA A 11 -1.07 26.49 -14.10
N GLN A 12 -1.56 27.72 -14.02
CA GLN A 12 -1.40 28.54 -12.83
C GLN A 12 -2.29 27.91 -11.76
N LEU A 13 -1.66 27.27 -10.76
CA LEU A 13 -2.36 26.71 -9.62
C LEU A 13 -3.09 27.87 -8.91
N ASP A 14 -4.41 27.87 -8.99
CA ASP A 14 -5.24 28.85 -8.29
C ASP A 14 -5.36 28.44 -6.82
N PHE A 15 -4.47 28.94 -6.01
CA PHE A 15 -4.48 28.72 -4.56
C PHE A 15 -5.71 29.33 -3.85
N ASN A 16 -6.52 30.15 -4.53
CA ASN A 16 -7.75 30.73 -3.96
C ASN A 16 -8.91 29.73 -3.97
N ASN A 17 -8.83 28.66 -4.79
CA ASN A 17 -9.83 27.59 -4.88
C ASN A 17 -9.36 26.30 -4.19
N TYR A 18 -8.46 26.42 -3.21
CA TYR A 18 -8.02 25.26 -2.45
C TYR A 18 -9.20 24.69 -1.64
N THR A 19 -9.59 23.47 -1.98
CA THR A 19 -10.57 22.70 -1.20
C THR A 19 -9.81 21.74 -0.28
N THR A 20 -10.02 21.89 1.01
CA THR A 20 -9.44 20.96 1.99
C THR A 20 -10.02 19.57 1.75
N LEU A 21 -9.15 18.56 1.61
CA LEU A 21 -9.57 17.17 1.59
C LEU A 21 -10.14 16.80 2.96
N LEU A 22 -11.44 16.60 3.00
CA LEU A 22 -12.14 16.18 4.20
C LEU A 22 -12.56 14.71 4.02
N SER A 23 -12.39 13.94 5.08
CA SER A 23 -13.02 12.63 5.16
C SER A 23 -14.54 12.81 5.16
N SER A 24 -15.24 12.14 4.26
CA SER A 24 -16.70 12.30 4.11
C SER A 24 -17.50 11.19 4.81
N GLY A 25 -16.84 10.28 5.48
CA GLY A 25 -17.51 9.15 6.13
C GLY A 25 -16.90 8.75 7.46
N PRO A 26 -17.61 7.95 8.25
CA PRO A 26 -17.03 7.27 9.40
C PRO A 26 -16.04 6.20 8.95
N ILE A 27 -15.19 5.76 9.87
CA ILE A 27 -14.36 4.57 9.66
C ILE A 27 -15.30 3.41 9.29
N PRO A 28 -15.01 2.63 8.24
CA PRO A 28 -15.86 1.52 7.82
C PRO A 28 -16.11 0.54 8.97
N GLU A 29 -17.38 0.23 9.24
CA GLU A 29 -17.78 -0.63 10.37
C GLU A 29 -17.20 -2.05 10.25
N ASP A 30 -17.00 -2.54 9.03
CA ASP A 30 -16.45 -3.86 8.76
C ASP A 30 -14.93 -3.94 8.96
N PHE A 31 -14.26 -2.81 9.21
CA PHE A 31 -12.82 -2.77 9.38
C PHE A 31 -12.36 -3.67 10.54
N THR A 32 -12.89 -3.43 11.73
CA THR A 32 -12.53 -4.19 12.94
C THR A 32 -12.89 -5.67 12.79
N LYS A 33 -14.07 -5.97 12.25
CA LYS A 33 -14.55 -7.35 12.06
C LYS A 33 -13.63 -8.14 11.13
N ARG A 34 -13.34 -7.61 9.94
CA ARG A 34 -12.45 -8.27 8.95
C ARG A 34 -11.04 -8.45 9.48
N THR A 35 -10.54 -7.51 10.25
CA THR A 35 -9.21 -7.58 10.85
C THR A 35 -9.10 -8.73 11.85
N TYR A 36 -10.15 -8.97 12.63
CA TYR A 36 -10.21 -10.11 13.55
C TYR A 36 -10.45 -11.44 12.83
N GLU A 37 -11.33 -11.48 11.83
CA GLU A 37 -11.57 -12.68 11.03
C GLU A 37 -10.28 -13.14 10.33
N LYS A 38 -9.53 -12.21 9.74
CA LYS A 38 -8.24 -12.50 9.15
C LYS A 38 -7.20 -12.97 10.17
N LEU A 39 -7.18 -12.39 11.36
CA LEU A 39 -6.32 -12.85 12.44
C LEU A 39 -6.56 -14.33 12.78
N GLU A 40 -7.82 -14.76 12.85
CA GLU A 40 -8.16 -16.16 13.13
C GLU A 40 -7.67 -17.08 11.99
N GLU A 41 -7.85 -16.70 10.72
CA GLU A 41 -7.34 -17.42 9.55
C GLU A 41 -5.81 -17.52 9.56
N ASP A 42 -5.11 -16.40 9.74
CA ASP A 42 -3.64 -16.33 9.72
C ASP A 42 -2.99 -17.09 10.90
N LEU A 43 -3.67 -17.22 12.03
CA LEU A 43 -3.20 -18.05 13.16
C LEU A 43 -3.23 -19.55 12.84
N GLU A 44 -4.13 -19.99 11.96
CA GLU A 44 -4.24 -21.40 11.54
C GLU A 44 -3.21 -21.76 10.45
N GLU A 45 -2.71 -20.78 9.70
CA GLU A 45 -1.75 -21.00 8.62
C GLU A 45 -0.29 -20.97 9.14
N ASN A 46 0.51 -21.99 8.77
CA ASN A 46 1.90 -22.15 9.22
C ASN A 46 2.89 -21.61 8.18
N PHE A 47 2.92 -20.30 7.95
CA PHE A 47 3.86 -19.68 7.02
C PHE A 47 5.23 -19.32 7.63
N THR A 48 5.37 -19.35 8.95
CA THR A 48 6.61 -19.00 9.64
C THR A 48 6.89 -19.98 10.78
N ASP A 49 8.15 -20.09 11.21
CA ASP A 49 8.57 -20.86 12.39
C ASP A 49 8.12 -20.22 13.74
N MET A 50 7.22 -19.24 13.69
CA MET A 50 6.69 -18.60 14.86
C MET A 50 5.68 -19.48 15.61
N SER A 51 5.77 -19.49 16.93
CA SER A 51 4.73 -20.11 17.76
C SER A 51 3.41 -19.35 17.70
N SER A 52 2.29 -20.03 17.92
CA SER A 52 0.96 -19.40 17.91
C SER A 52 0.85 -18.17 18.82
N GLY A 53 1.46 -18.21 20.02
CA GLY A 53 1.46 -17.07 20.94
C GLY A 53 2.30 -15.87 20.45
N GLU A 54 3.24 -16.08 19.59
CA GLU A 54 4.07 -15.02 18.98
C GLU A 54 3.36 -14.40 17.79
N LYS A 55 2.71 -15.22 16.98
CA LYS A 55 1.82 -14.74 15.91
C LYS A 55 0.70 -13.88 16.53
N GLU A 56 0.00 -14.38 17.54
CA GLU A 56 -1.05 -13.63 18.24
C GLU A 56 -0.56 -12.27 18.75
N LYS A 57 0.64 -12.22 19.33
CA LYS A 57 1.24 -10.96 19.80
C LYS A 57 1.58 -10.01 18.64
N PHE A 58 2.11 -10.52 17.54
CA PHE A 58 2.40 -9.73 16.35
C PHE A 58 1.13 -9.11 15.78
N TYR A 59 0.11 -9.91 15.52
CA TYR A 59 -1.15 -9.44 14.96
C TYR A 59 -1.90 -8.49 15.92
N THR A 60 -1.89 -8.76 17.21
CA THR A 60 -2.49 -7.85 18.20
C THR A 60 -1.84 -6.47 18.16
N ASN A 61 -0.50 -6.43 18.10
CA ASN A 61 0.22 -5.16 18.04
C ASN A 61 0.01 -4.42 16.70
N THR A 62 0.06 -5.12 15.59
CA THR A 62 -0.15 -4.51 14.26
C THR A 62 -1.59 -4.05 14.09
N ASN A 63 -2.57 -4.81 14.57
CA ASN A 63 -3.98 -4.39 14.59
C ASN A 63 -4.19 -3.12 15.42
N TYR A 64 -3.57 -3.03 16.60
CA TYR A 64 -3.64 -1.82 17.41
C TYR A 64 -3.02 -0.60 16.69
N MET A 65 -1.88 -0.78 16.02
CA MET A 65 -1.24 0.31 15.27
C MET A 65 -2.08 0.77 14.09
N VAL A 66 -2.67 -0.16 13.35
CA VAL A 66 -3.55 0.14 12.22
C VAL A 66 -4.82 0.84 12.72
N ASP A 67 -5.44 0.35 13.79
CA ASP A 67 -6.62 0.99 14.41
C ASP A 67 -6.32 2.42 14.86
N ALA A 68 -5.19 2.64 15.53
CA ALA A 68 -4.74 3.97 15.92
C ALA A 68 -4.52 4.91 14.71
N LEU A 69 -3.96 4.40 13.61
CA LEU A 69 -3.80 5.16 12.37
C LEU A 69 -5.17 5.50 11.76
N MET A 70 -6.08 4.55 11.67
CA MET A 70 -7.42 4.75 11.13
C MET A 70 -8.20 5.81 11.91
N HIS A 71 -8.00 5.90 13.24
CA HIS A 71 -8.63 6.89 14.12
C HIS A 71 -7.84 8.21 14.25
N SER A 72 -6.68 8.32 13.65
CA SER A 72 -5.79 9.50 13.78
C SER A 72 -6.35 10.81 13.17
N GLY A 73 -7.37 10.71 12.32
CA GLY A 73 -7.84 11.82 11.49
C GLY A 73 -6.97 12.12 10.26
N SER A 74 -5.88 11.37 10.06
CA SER A 74 -5.01 11.49 8.88
C SER A 74 -5.50 10.68 7.70
N VAL A 75 -6.23 9.60 7.93
CA VAL A 75 -6.81 8.76 6.87
C VAL A 75 -8.07 9.43 6.31
N ILE A 76 -8.24 9.39 5.00
CA ILE A 76 -9.39 9.96 4.30
C ILE A 76 -10.36 8.82 3.95
N TYR A 77 -11.64 9.07 4.13
CA TYR A 77 -12.71 8.11 3.84
C TYR A 77 -13.74 8.71 2.90
N GLY A 78 -14.25 7.88 1.98
CA GLY A 78 -15.32 8.26 1.06
C GLY A 78 -14.94 9.43 0.16
N ASP A 79 -13.70 9.47 -0.28
CA ASP A 79 -13.14 10.55 -1.10
C ASP A 79 -12.78 10.06 -2.51
N PRO A 80 -12.86 10.94 -3.53
CA PRO A 80 -12.59 10.56 -4.91
C PRO A 80 -11.16 10.08 -5.18
N ILE A 81 -10.20 10.45 -4.34
CA ILE A 81 -8.79 10.05 -4.50
C ILE A 81 -8.65 8.58 -4.15
N THR A 82 -9.18 8.19 -2.99
CA THR A 82 -9.20 6.79 -2.54
C THR A 82 -9.99 5.91 -3.52
N GLU A 83 -11.14 6.40 -4.02
CA GLU A 83 -11.91 5.70 -5.05
C GLU A 83 -11.09 5.46 -6.32
N TYR A 84 -10.32 6.46 -6.77
CA TYR A 84 -9.44 6.32 -7.93
C TYR A 84 -8.29 5.32 -7.69
N VAL A 85 -7.66 5.36 -6.51
CA VAL A 85 -6.64 4.37 -6.12
C VAL A 85 -7.21 2.94 -6.19
N GLU A 86 -8.43 2.75 -5.68
CA GLU A 86 -9.13 1.47 -5.72
C GLU A 86 -9.46 1.03 -7.15
N GLU A 87 -9.87 1.95 -8.04
CA GLU A 87 -10.11 1.65 -9.46
C GLU A 87 -8.85 1.15 -10.16
N VAL A 88 -7.69 1.77 -9.91
CA VAL A 88 -6.40 1.34 -10.45
C VAL A 88 -6.02 -0.04 -9.92
N ALA A 89 -6.18 -0.29 -8.62
CA ALA A 89 -5.95 -1.60 -8.02
C ALA A 89 -6.87 -2.68 -8.59
N LYS A 90 -8.13 -2.36 -8.81
CA LYS A 90 -9.10 -3.25 -9.46
C LYS A 90 -8.70 -3.62 -10.89
N LYS A 91 -8.11 -2.69 -11.63
CA LYS A 91 -7.56 -2.95 -12.96
C LYS A 91 -6.34 -3.87 -12.89
N LEU A 92 -5.44 -3.65 -11.94
CA LEU A 92 -4.29 -4.54 -11.69
C LEU A 92 -4.74 -5.97 -11.39
N LEU A 93 -5.75 -6.13 -10.55
CA LEU A 93 -6.24 -7.42 -10.05
C LEU A 93 -7.44 -7.97 -10.84
N VAL A 94 -7.62 -7.54 -12.10
CA VAL A 94 -8.76 -7.97 -12.95
C VAL A 94 -8.85 -9.50 -13.09
N LYS A 95 -7.72 -10.21 -13.03
CA LYS A 95 -7.65 -11.68 -13.10
C LYS A 95 -7.65 -12.35 -11.72
N ASP A 96 -7.43 -11.59 -10.66
CA ASP A 96 -7.43 -12.07 -9.27
C ASP A 96 -8.46 -11.33 -8.42
N LYS A 97 -9.72 -11.64 -8.68
CA LYS A 97 -10.84 -11.04 -7.95
C LYS A 97 -10.92 -11.50 -6.49
N LYS A 98 -10.28 -12.61 -6.14
CA LYS A 98 -10.24 -13.08 -4.76
C LYS A 98 -9.34 -12.13 -3.96
N LEU A 99 -8.11 -11.94 -4.41
CA LEU A 99 -7.16 -11.03 -3.79
C LEU A 99 -7.71 -9.60 -3.71
N PHE A 100 -8.36 -9.10 -4.78
CA PHE A 100 -8.97 -7.75 -4.74
C PHE A 100 -10.00 -7.59 -3.61
N ARG A 101 -10.76 -8.64 -3.28
CA ARG A 101 -11.75 -8.59 -2.18
C ARG A 101 -11.12 -8.67 -0.79
N GLU A 102 -9.92 -9.19 -0.68
CA GLU A 102 -9.15 -9.24 0.57
C GLU A 102 -8.52 -7.88 0.88
N LEU A 103 -8.21 -7.09 -0.15
CA LEU A 103 -7.53 -5.81 -0.03
C LEU A 103 -8.49 -4.63 0.19
N ARG A 104 -7.99 -3.62 0.87
CA ARG A 104 -8.63 -2.32 1.09
C ARG A 104 -7.61 -1.22 0.84
N PHE A 105 -8.06 -0.10 0.32
CA PHE A 105 -7.17 1.00 -0.05
C PHE A 105 -7.60 2.27 0.69
N TYR A 106 -6.63 3.02 1.19
CA TYR A 106 -6.88 4.29 1.86
C TYR A 106 -5.81 5.32 1.53
N THR A 107 -6.22 6.58 1.51
CA THR A 107 -5.32 7.72 1.34
C THR A 107 -5.01 8.34 2.69
N ILE A 108 -3.74 8.62 2.96
CA ILE A 108 -3.28 9.32 4.17
C ILE A 108 -2.88 10.74 3.82
N LYS A 109 -3.39 11.72 4.56
CA LYS A 109 -2.93 13.12 4.52
C LYS A 109 -1.54 13.22 5.12
N SER A 110 -0.52 13.17 4.29
CA SER A 110 0.89 13.26 4.69
C SER A 110 1.72 13.83 3.55
N ASN A 111 2.70 14.67 3.86
CA ASN A 111 3.66 15.20 2.90
C ASN A 111 4.77 14.19 2.57
N ALA A 112 4.88 13.09 3.31
CA ALA A 112 5.83 12.03 3.00
C ALA A 112 5.48 11.37 1.67
N THR A 113 6.49 11.06 0.86
CA THR A 113 6.36 10.28 -0.37
C THR A 113 6.42 8.81 0.01
N ASN A 114 5.25 8.19 0.24
CA ASN A 114 5.19 6.81 0.71
C ASN A 114 3.89 6.11 0.32
N ALA A 115 3.99 4.79 0.12
CA ALA A 115 2.89 3.83 0.18
C ALA A 115 3.35 2.66 1.05
N PHE A 116 2.44 1.91 1.62
CA PHE A 116 2.76 0.69 2.35
C PHE A 116 1.53 -0.20 2.51
N SER A 117 1.77 -1.49 2.54
CA SER A 117 0.77 -2.51 2.84
C SER A 117 0.90 -3.01 4.28
N THR A 118 -0.17 -3.60 4.79
CA THR A 118 -0.22 -4.23 6.11
C THR A 118 -0.65 -5.68 5.97
N GLU A 119 -0.33 -6.51 6.96
CA GLU A 119 -0.77 -7.91 7.01
C GLU A 119 -2.30 -8.08 7.04
N GLN A 120 -3.03 -7.03 7.42
CA GLN A 120 -4.49 -7.02 7.41
C GLN A 120 -5.08 -6.77 6.00
N GLY A 121 -4.24 -6.72 4.96
CA GLY A 121 -4.66 -6.46 3.60
C GLY A 121 -5.07 -4.99 3.36
N ILE A 122 -4.46 -4.05 4.06
CA ILE A 122 -4.70 -2.62 3.84
C ILE A 122 -3.50 -2.01 3.15
N VAL A 123 -3.75 -1.34 2.03
CA VAL A 123 -2.76 -0.56 1.30
C VAL A 123 -3.02 0.92 1.53
N PHE A 124 -2.04 1.60 2.09
CA PHE A 124 -2.06 3.03 2.32
C PHE A 124 -1.21 3.77 1.28
N VAL A 125 -1.76 4.87 0.77
CA VAL A 125 -1.05 5.77 -0.16
C VAL A 125 -1.10 7.19 0.40
N THR A 126 0.04 7.87 0.48
CA THR A 126 0.10 9.23 1.00
C THR A 126 -0.21 10.27 -0.07
N THR A 127 -0.81 11.40 0.35
CA THR A 127 -1.01 12.55 -0.55
C THR A 127 0.32 13.09 -1.09
N GLY A 128 1.40 12.96 -0.33
CA GLY A 128 2.76 13.32 -0.77
C GLY A 128 3.24 12.50 -1.95
N LEU A 129 3.01 11.18 -1.94
CA LEU A 129 3.32 10.31 -3.08
C LEU A 129 2.43 10.67 -4.28
N LEU A 130 1.12 10.78 -4.07
CA LEU A 130 0.17 11.11 -5.15
C LEU A 130 0.47 12.46 -5.82
N SER A 131 1.03 13.41 -5.09
CA SER A 131 1.45 14.70 -5.66
C SER A 131 2.65 14.62 -6.61
N GLN A 132 3.42 13.54 -6.57
CA GLN A 132 4.61 13.31 -7.40
C GLN A 132 4.33 12.36 -8.56
N ILE A 133 3.31 11.54 -8.47
CA ILE A 133 2.87 10.65 -9.54
C ILE A 133 2.27 11.46 -10.68
N THR A 134 2.76 11.24 -11.90
CA THR A 134 2.35 11.99 -13.09
C THR A 134 1.48 11.17 -14.05
N SER A 135 1.34 9.86 -13.81
CA SER A 135 0.54 8.96 -14.65
C SER A 135 -0.14 7.86 -13.84
N GLU A 136 -1.23 7.32 -14.36
CA GLU A 136 -1.88 6.11 -13.81
C GLU A 136 -0.91 4.93 -13.77
N ALA A 137 -0.05 4.81 -14.76
CA ALA A 137 0.93 3.74 -14.84
C ALA A 137 1.90 3.73 -13.65
N GLN A 138 2.39 4.91 -13.24
CA GLN A 138 3.24 5.03 -12.05
C GLN A 138 2.48 4.64 -10.77
N LEU A 139 1.22 5.06 -10.62
CA LEU A 139 0.39 4.65 -9.48
C LEU A 139 0.17 3.14 -9.49
N ALA A 140 -0.15 2.58 -10.66
CA ALA A 140 -0.35 1.14 -10.82
C ALA A 140 0.88 0.32 -10.42
N TYR A 141 2.08 0.78 -10.78
CA TYR A 141 3.32 0.11 -10.38
C TYR A 141 3.53 0.12 -8.87
N VAL A 142 3.37 1.29 -8.22
CA VAL A 142 3.46 1.40 -6.76
C VAL A 142 2.45 0.47 -6.07
N LEU A 143 1.20 0.47 -6.53
CA LEU A 143 0.18 -0.42 -5.96
C LEU A 143 0.51 -1.90 -6.17
N ALA A 144 1.04 -2.27 -7.35
CA ALA A 144 1.44 -3.64 -7.64
C ALA A 144 2.58 -4.12 -6.73
N HIS A 145 3.55 -3.24 -6.44
CA HIS A 145 4.65 -3.49 -5.50
C HIS A 145 4.12 -3.71 -4.07
N GLU A 146 3.24 -2.83 -3.58
CA GLU A 146 2.66 -2.96 -2.24
C GLU A 146 1.77 -4.20 -2.10
N ILE A 147 1.01 -4.54 -3.14
CA ILE A 147 0.21 -5.77 -3.17
C ILE A 147 1.12 -7.01 -3.15
N ALA A 148 2.29 -6.96 -3.80
CA ALA A 148 3.26 -8.06 -3.77
C ALA A 148 3.83 -8.24 -2.35
N HIS A 149 4.16 -7.17 -1.63
CA HIS A 149 4.56 -7.25 -0.22
C HIS A 149 3.53 -7.94 0.65
N TYR A 150 2.25 -7.60 0.47
CA TYR A 150 1.15 -8.26 1.17
C TYR A 150 1.06 -9.76 0.84
N GLN A 151 1.08 -10.12 -0.46
CA GLN A 151 0.96 -11.52 -0.90
C GLN A 151 2.11 -12.41 -0.43
N LYS A 152 3.27 -11.82 -0.18
CA LYS A 152 4.49 -12.50 0.27
C LYS A 152 4.69 -12.45 1.79
N GLU A 153 3.78 -11.79 2.50
CA GLU A 153 3.86 -11.63 3.97
C GLU A 153 5.20 -11.03 4.44
N HIS A 154 5.79 -10.13 3.64
CA HIS A 154 7.11 -9.57 3.91
C HIS A 154 7.21 -8.84 5.26
N VAL A 155 6.09 -8.29 5.76
CA VAL A 155 6.07 -7.62 7.08
C VAL A 155 6.21 -8.67 8.19
N LEU A 156 5.47 -9.79 8.10
CA LEU A 156 5.55 -10.89 9.06
C LEU A 156 6.91 -11.58 9.00
N GLU A 157 7.41 -11.83 7.79
CA GLU A 157 8.72 -12.43 7.55
C GLU A 157 9.84 -11.56 8.14
N SER A 158 9.83 -10.26 7.88
CA SER A 158 10.81 -9.32 8.43
C SER A 158 10.78 -9.26 9.95
N TYR A 159 9.59 -9.32 10.55
CA TYR A 159 9.44 -9.39 12.01
C TYR A 159 10.03 -10.70 12.58
N SER A 160 9.73 -11.84 11.96
CA SER A 160 10.30 -13.15 12.33
C SER A 160 11.81 -13.14 12.23
N TYR A 161 12.34 -12.69 11.10
CA TYR A 161 13.77 -12.59 10.86
C TYR A 161 14.50 -11.73 11.89
N GLN A 162 13.99 -10.53 12.18
CA GLN A 162 14.57 -9.63 13.18
C GLN A 162 14.58 -10.24 14.58
N ARG A 163 13.55 -11.01 14.91
CA ARG A 163 13.42 -11.64 16.21
C ARG A 163 14.39 -12.81 16.41
N GLU A 164 14.54 -13.66 15.40
CA GLU A 164 15.45 -14.81 15.40
C GLU A 164 16.91 -14.35 15.34
N ASN A 165 17.17 -13.26 14.64
CA ASN A 165 18.49 -12.73 14.39
C ASN A 165 18.76 -11.45 15.20
N ARG A 166 18.42 -11.43 16.50
CA ARG A 166 18.63 -10.24 17.37
C ARG A 166 20.06 -9.72 17.42
N SER A 167 21.04 -10.58 17.12
CA SER A 167 22.47 -10.23 17.02
C SER A 167 22.93 -10.02 15.59
N ALA A 168 22.03 -10.03 14.60
CA ALA A 168 22.38 -9.79 13.21
C ALA A 168 22.98 -8.38 13.04
N SER A 169 23.99 -8.28 12.19
CA SER A 169 24.54 -6.98 11.82
C SER A 169 23.54 -6.18 10.98
N ILE A 170 23.71 -4.85 10.97
CA ILE A 170 22.93 -3.96 10.10
C ILE A 170 23.04 -4.40 8.63
N GLU A 171 24.18 -4.93 8.22
CA GLU A 171 24.42 -5.42 6.88
C GLU A 171 23.56 -6.66 6.55
N GLN A 172 23.46 -7.64 7.47
CA GLN A 172 22.63 -8.82 7.30
C GLN A 172 21.14 -8.48 7.22
N MET A 173 20.67 -7.55 8.08
CA MET A 173 19.29 -7.05 8.00
C MET A 173 19.02 -6.31 6.68
N SER A 174 20.01 -5.54 6.19
CA SER A 174 19.87 -4.83 4.91
C SER A 174 19.84 -5.77 3.71
N VAL A 175 20.55 -6.90 3.74
CA VAL A 175 20.49 -7.90 2.67
C VAL A 175 19.11 -8.55 2.62
N HIS A 176 18.59 -9.01 3.76
CA HIS A 176 17.25 -9.59 3.82
C HIS A 176 16.16 -8.63 3.33
N SER A 177 16.21 -7.36 3.76
CA SER A 177 15.29 -6.34 3.27
C SER A 177 15.38 -6.11 1.76
N LYS A 178 16.59 -6.17 1.17
CA LYS A 178 16.75 -6.04 -0.29
C LYS A 178 16.19 -7.23 -1.06
N ASP A 179 16.28 -8.42 -0.51
CA ASP A 179 15.73 -9.62 -1.14
C ASP A 179 14.19 -9.51 -1.21
N ASN A 180 13.55 -9.05 -0.14
CA ASN A 180 12.11 -8.80 -0.11
C ASN A 180 11.68 -7.69 -1.10
N GLU A 181 12.46 -6.60 -1.20
CA GLU A 181 12.20 -5.54 -2.17
C GLU A 181 12.31 -6.06 -3.61
N LEU A 182 13.35 -6.87 -3.90
CA LEU A 182 13.54 -7.45 -5.23
C LEU A 182 12.39 -8.39 -5.61
N GLU A 183 11.95 -9.23 -4.67
CA GLU A 183 10.82 -10.13 -4.88
C GLU A 183 9.51 -9.34 -5.10
N ALA A 184 9.29 -8.27 -4.34
CA ALA A 184 8.13 -7.39 -4.53
C ALA A 184 8.17 -6.68 -5.89
N ASP A 185 9.34 -6.21 -6.32
CA ASP A 185 9.54 -5.60 -7.63
C ASP A 185 9.25 -6.59 -8.77
N GLU A 186 9.79 -7.81 -8.72
CA GLU A 186 9.56 -8.83 -9.75
C GLU A 186 8.08 -9.21 -9.85
N MET A 187 7.46 -9.49 -8.73
CA MET A 187 6.05 -9.89 -8.68
C MET A 187 5.12 -8.73 -9.04
N GLY A 188 5.43 -7.53 -8.55
CA GLY A 188 4.69 -6.31 -8.88
C GLY A 188 4.75 -6.01 -10.37
N LEU A 189 5.93 -6.14 -10.99
CA LEU A 189 6.12 -5.94 -12.43
C LEU A 189 5.36 -6.97 -13.28
N GLU A 190 5.25 -8.21 -12.82
CA GLU A 190 4.41 -9.21 -13.47
C GLU A 190 2.92 -8.86 -13.40
N MET A 191 2.45 -8.43 -12.23
CA MET A 191 1.07 -8.00 -12.01
C MET A 191 0.73 -6.80 -12.90
N TYR A 192 1.59 -5.80 -12.92
CA TYR A 192 1.52 -4.60 -13.74
C TYR A 192 1.42 -4.92 -15.23
N ALA A 193 2.32 -5.78 -15.74
CA ALA A 193 2.31 -6.19 -17.14
C ALA A 193 1.05 -7.02 -17.50
N ARG A 194 0.59 -7.88 -16.59
CA ARG A 194 -0.65 -8.67 -16.79
C ARG A 194 -1.91 -7.79 -16.86
N ALA A 195 -1.89 -6.64 -16.22
CA ALA A 195 -2.96 -5.64 -16.28
C ALA A 195 -2.94 -4.80 -17.58
N GLY A 196 -1.91 -4.96 -18.42
CA GLY A 196 -1.79 -4.32 -19.72
C GLY A 196 -1.08 -2.96 -19.70
N TYR A 197 -0.40 -2.62 -18.62
CA TYR A 197 0.48 -1.45 -18.58
C TYR A 197 1.82 -1.71 -19.29
N SER A 198 2.40 -0.67 -19.88
CA SER A 198 3.69 -0.78 -20.56
C SER A 198 4.86 -0.67 -19.56
N LYS A 199 5.84 -1.56 -19.71
CA LYS A 199 7.08 -1.50 -18.90
C LYS A 199 7.94 -0.27 -19.21
N GLU A 200 7.65 0.45 -20.28
CA GLU A 200 8.37 1.67 -20.68
C GLU A 200 7.87 2.92 -19.91
N GLU A 201 6.78 2.78 -19.14
CA GLU A 201 6.16 3.88 -18.39
C GLU A 201 6.60 3.94 -16.91
N VAL A 202 7.48 3.01 -16.50
CA VAL A 202 7.99 2.88 -15.12
C VAL A 202 9.49 3.11 -15.03
#